data_422344775f86e652edf5ba86196244ec
#
_entry.id   422344775f86e652edf5ba86196244ec
#
_cell.length_a   1.000
_cell.length_b   1.000
_cell.length_c   1.000
_cell.angle_alpha   90.00
_cell.angle_beta   90.00
_cell.angle_gamma   90.00
#
_symmetry.space_group_name_H-M   'P 1'
#
loop_
_entity.id
_entity.type
_entity.pdbx_description
1 polymer ?
#
loop_
_entity_poly.entity_id
_entity_poly.type
_entity_poly.pdbx_seq_one_letter_code
_entity_poly.pdbx_strand_id
1 'polypeptide(L)'
;MSNTISGSILVTGATGTQGGAVARALLNAGFSVRALVRDPSTTNAKALASLGVTLVKGDYDDVKSLDAAMDQVQGVFSVQMPPHPDDQDLEVRTGLRLLDVAHRSDVTMFVHSSVARAGDEKNFIDWESNRWWTRYWESKSAVNNAIADRGLRHWVILKPAMIMENFLPPKVRGMYPSLAQGKITTAILPETRLDMIAADDIGSFAVAAFSDPARFSGHSIDLAAESLTMEEVASALSVGTGCLVSAQSLTAAEAIAQGNSPGLVSSQIWDNLEGYRVDIQAAKSWGIPLTQFSQWVASHREALQSVIGVQPGSSEDER
;
A
#
# COMPACT_ATOMS: atom_id res chain seq x y z
N MET A 1 20.51 -22.32 13.24
CA MET A 1 20.95 -20.96 13.61
C MET A 1 19.88 -20.03 13.05
N SER A 2 19.31 -19.15 13.86
CA SER A 2 18.28 -18.23 13.38
C SER A 2 18.91 -17.26 12.38
N ASN A 3 18.40 -17.22 11.15
CA ASN A 3 18.84 -16.32 10.07
C ASN A 3 18.25 -14.90 10.22
N THR A 4 17.88 -14.52 11.43
CA THR A 4 17.29 -13.21 11.71
C THR A 4 18.28 -12.09 11.35
N ILE A 5 17.79 -11.06 10.69
CA ILE A 5 18.58 -9.87 10.38
C ILE A 5 19.01 -9.19 11.68
N SER A 6 20.33 -8.95 11.82
CA SER A 6 20.92 -8.29 13.00
C SER A 6 21.27 -6.82 12.75
N GLY A 7 21.32 -6.39 11.48
CA GLY A 7 21.61 -5.02 11.06
C GLY A 7 20.35 -4.16 10.93
N SER A 8 20.56 -2.93 10.45
CA SER A 8 19.45 -2.00 10.20
C SER A 8 18.61 -2.42 9.00
N ILE A 9 17.32 -2.06 9.04
CA ILE A 9 16.40 -2.20 7.89
C ILE A 9 16.09 -0.81 7.35
N LEU A 10 16.36 -0.59 6.07
CA LEU A 10 15.97 0.62 5.37
C LEU A 10 14.53 0.50 4.88
N VAL A 11 13.68 1.44 5.29
CA VAL A 11 12.28 1.52 4.86
C VAL A 11 12.12 2.72 3.94
N THR A 12 11.67 2.48 2.72
CA THR A 12 11.28 3.54 1.78
C THR A 12 9.78 3.84 1.91
N GLY A 13 9.36 5.03 1.51
CA GLY A 13 7.96 5.43 1.67
C GLY A 13 7.48 5.49 3.14
N ALA A 14 8.40 5.58 4.11
CA ALA A 14 8.13 5.49 5.54
C ALA A 14 7.18 6.59 6.07
N THR A 15 7.12 7.75 5.41
CA THR A 15 6.18 8.83 5.73
C THR A 15 4.76 8.60 5.17
N GLY A 16 4.57 7.56 4.36
CA GLY A 16 3.29 7.16 3.79
C GLY A 16 2.64 5.99 4.53
N THR A 17 1.50 5.52 4.00
CA THR A 17 0.65 4.49 4.63
C THR A 17 1.40 3.18 4.87
N GLN A 18 1.86 2.54 3.80
CA GLN A 18 2.49 1.20 3.89
C GLN A 18 3.86 1.26 4.58
N GLY A 19 4.76 2.12 4.10
CA GLY A 19 6.10 2.25 4.70
C GLY A 19 6.05 2.69 6.16
N GLY A 20 5.08 3.53 6.54
CA GLY A 20 4.86 3.94 7.92
C GLY A 20 4.40 2.79 8.81
N ALA A 21 3.47 1.96 8.35
CA ALA A 21 3.02 0.77 9.04
C ALA A 21 4.17 -0.23 9.22
N VAL A 22 4.94 -0.48 8.16
CA VAL A 22 6.13 -1.35 8.21
C VAL A 22 7.18 -0.82 9.18
N ALA A 23 7.48 0.49 9.16
CA ALA A 23 8.46 1.07 10.07
C ALA A 23 8.07 0.89 11.54
N ARG A 24 6.79 1.12 11.88
CA ARG A 24 6.26 0.88 13.24
C ARG A 24 6.31 -0.59 13.62
N ALA A 25 5.87 -1.48 12.74
CA ALA A 25 5.88 -2.92 13.00
C ALA A 25 7.30 -3.44 13.27
N LEU A 26 8.28 -3.01 12.48
CA LEU A 26 9.69 -3.37 12.65
C LEU A 26 10.27 -2.86 13.97
N LEU A 27 9.99 -1.60 14.35
CA LEU A 27 10.40 -1.06 15.65
C LEU A 27 9.80 -1.85 16.81
N ASN A 28 8.50 -2.15 16.75
CA ASN A 28 7.81 -2.94 17.78
C ASN A 28 8.38 -4.36 17.90
N ALA A 29 8.91 -4.91 16.81
CA ALA A 29 9.60 -6.20 16.77
C ALA A 29 11.08 -6.12 17.19
N GLY A 30 11.59 -4.94 17.55
CA GLY A 30 12.96 -4.75 18.05
C GLY A 30 14.01 -4.56 16.95
N PHE A 31 13.62 -4.35 15.70
CA PHE A 31 14.58 -4.05 14.63
C PHE A 31 15.04 -2.59 14.67
N SER A 32 16.29 -2.35 14.28
CA SER A 32 16.79 -1.01 14.00
C SER A 32 16.27 -0.54 12.66
N VAL A 33 15.52 0.57 12.61
CA VAL A 33 14.86 1.08 11.40
C VAL A 33 15.49 2.39 10.94
N ARG A 34 15.84 2.46 9.67
CA ARG A 34 16.25 3.67 8.94
C ARG A 34 15.15 4.03 7.94
N ALA A 35 14.78 5.29 7.86
CA ALA A 35 13.78 5.76 6.88
C ALA A 35 14.45 6.67 5.85
N LEU A 36 14.33 6.32 4.57
CA LEU A 36 14.71 7.20 3.46
C LEU A 36 13.65 8.30 3.34
N VAL A 37 14.05 9.55 3.55
CA VAL A 37 13.17 10.72 3.47
C VAL A 37 13.82 11.84 2.66
N ARG A 38 13.04 12.51 1.82
CA ARG A 38 13.52 13.67 1.04
C ARG A 38 13.75 14.89 1.93
N ASP A 39 12.82 15.11 2.85
CA ASP A 39 12.88 16.21 3.82
C ASP A 39 12.60 15.70 5.24
N PRO A 40 13.64 15.62 6.10
CA PRO A 40 13.48 15.19 7.48
C PRO A 40 12.78 16.23 8.39
N SER A 41 12.53 17.44 7.89
CA SER A 41 11.85 18.50 8.66
C SER A 41 10.33 18.40 8.65
N THR A 42 9.74 17.57 7.77
CA THR A 42 8.28 17.38 7.68
C THR A 42 7.69 16.79 8.96
N THR A 43 6.43 17.10 9.24
CA THR A 43 5.71 16.59 10.42
C THR A 43 5.74 15.06 10.50
N ASN A 44 5.47 14.37 9.38
CA ASN A 44 5.48 12.91 9.34
C ASN A 44 6.87 12.31 9.57
N ALA A 45 7.94 12.95 9.03
CA ALA A 45 9.31 12.51 9.29
C ALA A 45 9.68 12.68 10.75
N LYS A 46 9.38 13.83 11.34
CA LYS A 46 9.61 14.09 12.79
C LYS A 46 8.84 13.12 13.69
N ALA A 47 7.59 12.78 13.31
CA ALA A 47 6.82 11.77 14.04
C ALA A 47 7.49 10.40 14.02
N LEU A 48 8.06 9.98 12.89
CA LEU A 48 8.84 8.74 12.81
C LEU A 48 10.10 8.80 13.67
N ALA A 49 10.83 9.90 13.64
CA ALA A 49 12.01 10.08 14.47
C ALA A 49 11.68 9.99 15.97
N SER A 50 10.55 10.55 16.41
CA SER A 50 10.11 10.47 17.82
C SER A 50 9.78 9.05 18.26
N LEU A 51 9.49 8.13 17.33
CA LEU A 51 9.29 6.69 17.59
C LEU A 51 10.62 5.91 17.65
N GLY A 52 11.75 6.53 17.33
CA GLY A 52 13.07 5.88 17.32
C GLY A 52 13.57 5.48 15.93
N VAL A 53 12.90 5.90 14.85
CA VAL A 53 13.38 5.68 13.46
C VAL A 53 14.54 6.63 13.18
N THR A 54 15.65 6.12 12.66
CA THR A 54 16.74 6.92 12.15
C THR A 54 16.38 7.48 10.77
N LEU A 55 16.21 8.80 10.66
CA LEU A 55 15.96 9.44 9.38
C LEU A 55 17.25 9.55 8.56
N VAL A 56 17.20 9.15 7.30
CA VAL A 56 18.29 9.35 6.34
C VAL A 56 17.76 10.20 5.20
N LYS A 57 18.37 11.38 5.03
CA LYS A 57 18.01 12.25 3.90
C LYS A 57 18.54 11.64 2.62
N GLY A 58 17.65 11.46 1.63
CA GLY A 58 18.02 10.95 0.32
C GLY A 58 16.88 11.01 -0.67
N ASP A 59 17.25 10.85 -1.92
CA ASP A 59 16.34 10.85 -3.06
C ASP A 59 16.70 9.72 -4.02
N TYR A 60 15.72 9.13 -4.67
CA TYR A 60 15.95 8.09 -5.67
C TYR A 60 16.75 8.59 -6.89
N ASP A 61 16.70 9.89 -7.19
CA ASP A 61 17.44 10.50 -8.29
C ASP A 61 18.89 10.86 -7.89
N ASP A 62 19.24 10.79 -6.61
CA ASP A 62 20.61 10.93 -6.09
C ASP A 62 21.15 9.59 -5.60
N VAL A 63 21.84 8.87 -6.49
CA VAL A 63 22.44 7.56 -6.21
C VAL A 63 23.40 7.61 -5.03
N LYS A 64 24.16 8.71 -4.85
CA LYS A 64 25.08 8.86 -3.70
C LYS A 64 24.32 8.89 -2.38
N SER A 65 23.14 9.53 -2.36
CA SER A 65 22.31 9.52 -1.17
C SER A 65 21.74 8.14 -0.85
N LEU A 66 21.42 7.34 -1.90
CA LEU A 66 20.99 5.95 -1.71
C LEU A 66 22.15 5.08 -1.19
N ASP A 67 23.36 5.24 -1.71
CA ASP A 67 24.55 4.53 -1.20
C ASP A 67 24.78 4.85 0.29
N ALA A 68 24.71 6.12 0.67
CA ALA A 68 24.81 6.53 2.07
C ALA A 68 23.66 5.98 2.95
N ALA A 69 22.45 5.84 2.39
CA ALA A 69 21.33 5.26 3.10
C ALA A 69 21.50 3.76 3.37
N MET A 70 22.26 3.05 2.51
CA MET A 70 22.54 1.60 2.64
C MET A 70 23.67 1.28 3.62
N ASP A 71 24.35 2.27 4.19
CA ASP A 71 25.42 1.99 5.14
C ASP A 71 24.91 1.18 6.35
N GLN A 72 25.54 0.00 6.59
CA GLN A 72 25.15 -0.98 7.63
C GLN A 72 23.70 -1.51 7.53
N VAL A 73 23.07 -1.43 6.35
CA VAL A 73 21.75 -1.97 6.09
C VAL A 73 21.85 -3.43 5.68
N GLN A 74 21.08 -4.29 6.35
CA GLN A 74 20.97 -5.71 5.99
C GLN A 74 19.61 -6.07 5.38
N GLY A 75 18.60 -5.22 5.55
CA GLY A 75 17.28 -5.41 4.98
C GLY A 75 16.75 -4.15 4.33
N VAL A 76 15.96 -4.30 3.27
CA VAL A 76 15.28 -3.19 2.59
C VAL A 76 13.80 -3.49 2.46
N PHE A 77 12.96 -2.57 2.93
CA PHE A 77 11.55 -2.52 2.54
C PHE A 77 11.37 -1.47 1.45
N SER A 78 10.90 -1.92 0.31
CA SER A 78 10.79 -1.16 -0.93
C SER A 78 9.33 -0.93 -1.30
N VAL A 79 8.92 0.32 -1.41
CA VAL A 79 7.64 0.73 -2.02
C VAL A 79 7.86 2.00 -2.82
N GLN A 80 7.34 2.05 -4.06
CA GLN A 80 7.46 3.19 -4.95
C GLN A 80 6.10 3.85 -5.16
N MET A 81 6.15 5.11 -5.60
CA MET A 81 4.98 5.80 -6.12
C MET A 81 4.65 5.23 -7.51
N PRO A 82 3.35 5.05 -7.82
CA PRO A 82 2.94 4.63 -9.17
C PRO A 82 3.36 5.68 -10.22
N PRO A 83 3.28 5.35 -11.52
CA PRO A 83 3.49 6.30 -12.60
C PRO A 83 2.66 7.58 -12.39
N HIS A 84 3.22 8.72 -12.76
CA HIS A 84 2.55 10.02 -12.71
C HIS A 84 2.31 10.52 -14.14
N PRO A 85 1.28 11.33 -14.42
CA PRO A 85 1.07 11.90 -15.75
C PRO A 85 2.30 12.59 -16.33
N ASP A 86 3.06 13.29 -15.50
CA ASP A 86 4.28 14.01 -15.88
C ASP A 86 5.56 13.14 -15.82
N ASP A 87 5.50 11.92 -15.25
CA ASP A 87 6.63 11.02 -15.13
C ASP A 87 6.14 9.54 -15.17
N GLN A 88 5.93 9.06 -16.39
CA GLN A 88 5.42 7.71 -16.63
C GLN A 88 6.40 6.59 -16.20
N ASP A 89 7.68 6.91 -16.07
CA ASP A 89 8.73 5.97 -15.71
C ASP A 89 9.10 6.01 -14.22
N LEU A 90 8.44 6.84 -13.44
CA LEU A 90 8.75 7.09 -12.02
C LEU A 90 8.94 5.79 -11.23
N GLU A 91 7.98 4.88 -11.26
CA GLU A 91 8.00 3.64 -10.48
C GLU A 91 9.14 2.72 -10.90
N VAL A 92 9.29 2.48 -12.20
CA VAL A 92 10.34 1.62 -12.74
C VAL A 92 11.72 2.21 -12.43
N ARG A 93 11.91 3.50 -12.72
CA ARG A 93 13.19 4.17 -12.51
C ARG A 93 13.62 4.16 -11.05
N THR A 94 12.72 4.50 -10.14
CA THR A 94 13.02 4.57 -8.70
C THR A 94 13.16 3.17 -8.10
N GLY A 95 12.34 2.22 -8.53
CA GLY A 95 12.42 0.83 -8.10
C GLY A 95 13.73 0.17 -8.52
N LEU A 96 14.13 0.30 -9.79
CA LEU A 96 15.38 -0.28 -10.30
C LEU A 96 16.62 0.35 -9.66
N ARG A 97 16.63 1.67 -9.44
CA ARG A 97 17.75 2.33 -8.74
C ARG A 97 17.93 1.82 -7.31
N LEU A 98 16.84 1.72 -6.55
CA LEU A 98 16.91 1.16 -5.20
C LEU A 98 17.38 -0.29 -5.22
N LEU A 99 16.86 -1.09 -6.14
CA LEU A 99 17.25 -2.49 -6.33
C LEU A 99 18.74 -2.63 -6.64
N ASP A 100 19.28 -1.80 -7.55
CA ASP A 100 20.68 -1.79 -7.92
C ASP A 100 21.60 -1.46 -6.73
N VAL A 101 21.19 -0.46 -5.93
CA VAL A 101 21.96 -0.08 -4.73
C VAL A 101 21.88 -1.19 -3.68
N ALA A 102 20.72 -1.76 -3.44
CA ALA A 102 20.55 -2.87 -2.50
C ALA A 102 21.37 -4.10 -2.89
N HIS A 103 21.37 -4.45 -4.19
CA HIS A 103 22.15 -5.60 -4.70
C HIS A 103 23.67 -5.40 -4.50
N ARG A 104 24.23 -4.24 -4.90
CA ARG A 104 25.68 -3.99 -4.74
C ARG A 104 26.10 -3.80 -3.27
N SER A 105 25.16 -3.49 -2.38
CA SER A 105 25.40 -3.43 -0.93
C SER A 105 25.24 -4.79 -0.24
N ASP A 106 25.00 -5.86 -0.98
CA ASP A 106 24.82 -7.25 -0.51
C ASP A 106 23.81 -7.36 0.65
N VAL A 107 22.66 -6.68 0.53
CA VAL A 107 21.62 -6.79 1.56
C VAL A 107 21.12 -8.23 1.68
N THR A 108 20.86 -8.66 2.92
CA THR A 108 20.44 -10.04 3.20
C THR A 108 19.02 -10.30 2.72
N MET A 109 18.11 -9.34 2.90
CA MET A 109 16.68 -9.48 2.55
C MET A 109 16.13 -8.23 1.90
N PHE A 110 15.46 -8.40 0.77
CA PHE A 110 14.72 -7.36 0.05
C PHE A 110 13.23 -7.68 0.06
N VAL A 111 12.43 -6.86 0.72
CA VAL A 111 10.96 -6.96 0.77
C VAL A 111 10.38 -5.85 -0.08
N HIS A 112 9.64 -6.20 -1.12
CA HIS A 112 9.00 -5.23 -2.02
C HIS A 112 7.49 -5.26 -1.88
N SER A 113 6.86 -4.09 -1.79
CA SER A 113 5.40 -3.97 -1.85
C SER A 113 4.96 -3.54 -3.25
N SER A 114 4.27 -4.45 -3.93
CA SER A 114 3.68 -4.30 -5.25
C SER A 114 2.15 -4.15 -5.15
N VAL A 115 1.39 -4.88 -5.97
CA VAL A 115 -0.08 -4.99 -5.95
C VAL A 115 -0.50 -6.39 -6.38
N ALA A 116 -1.59 -6.90 -5.83
CA ALA A 116 -2.21 -8.16 -6.29
C ALA A 116 -2.53 -8.09 -7.79
N ARG A 117 -2.39 -9.22 -8.48
CA ARG A 117 -2.52 -9.36 -9.93
C ARG A 117 -1.40 -8.74 -10.78
N ALA A 118 -0.42 -8.00 -10.22
CA ALA A 118 0.75 -7.57 -11.00
C ALA A 118 1.53 -8.80 -11.49
N GLY A 119 1.80 -8.86 -12.80
CA GLY A 119 2.33 -10.02 -13.52
C GLY A 119 1.28 -10.82 -14.27
N ASP A 120 -0.02 -10.55 -14.06
CA ASP A 120 -1.15 -11.23 -14.69
C ASP A 120 -1.93 -10.32 -15.66
N GLU A 121 -1.49 -9.08 -15.81
CA GLU A 121 -2.21 -8.02 -16.52
C GLU A 121 -2.51 -8.35 -17.99
N LYS A 122 -1.68 -9.15 -18.64
CA LYS A 122 -1.90 -9.57 -20.04
C LYS A 122 -3.13 -10.44 -20.22
N ASN A 123 -3.64 -11.01 -19.13
CA ASN A 123 -4.86 -11.81 -19.11
C ASN A 123 -6.12 -10.98 -18.79
N PHE A 124 -5.99 -9.67 -18.54
CA PHE A 124 -7.14 -8.80 -18.30
C PHE A 124 -7.96 -8.61 -19.58
N ILE A 125 -9.28 -8.52 -19.41
CA ILE A 125 -10.21 -8.26 -20.51
C ILE A 125 -9.79 -6.97 -21.24
N ASP A 126 -9.73 -7.05 -22.56
CA ASP A 126 -9.41 -5.91 -23.44
C ASP A 126 -8.03 -5.26 -23.14
N TRP A 127 -7.07 -6.01 -22.62
CA TRP A 127 -5.73 -5.50 -22.33
C TRP A 127 -5.08 -4.86 -23.57
N GLU A 128 -5.11 -5.53 -24.71
CA GLU A 128 -4.50 -5.08 -25.95
C GLU A 128 -5.13 -3.78 -26.51
N SER A 129 -6.35 -3.45 -26.10
CA SER A 129 -7.03 -2.21 -26.50
C SER A 129 -6.76 -1.03 -25.56
N ASN A 130 -5.83 -1.15 -24.63
CA ASN A 130 -5.50 -0.14 -23.63
C ASN A 130 -6.71 0.33 -22.80
N ARG A 131 -7.63 -0.58 -22.51
CA ARG A 131 -8.81 -0.27 -21.71
C ARG A 131 -8.45 0.19 -20.29
N TRP A 132 -7.37 -0.37 -19.74
CA TRP A 132 -6.91 -0.13 -18.39
C TRP A 132 -5.73 0.83 -18.38
N TRP A 133 -5.35 1.30 -17.20
CA TRP A 133 -4.11 2.06 -17.06
C TRP A 133 -2.91 1.13 -17.19
N THR A 134 -2.58 0.76 -18.43
CA THR A 134 -1.55 -0.24 -18.76
C THR A 134 -0.21 0.09 -18.12
N ARG A 135 0.19 1.36 -18.15
CA ARG A 135 1.45 1.79 -17.56
C ARG A 135 1.57 1.49 -16.07
N TYR A 136 0.47 1.59 -15.32
CA TYR A 136 0.43 1.22 -13.90
C TYR A 136 0.80 -0.26 -13.69
N TRP A 137 0.19 -1.16 -14.45
CA TRP A 137 0.42 -2.60 -14.31
C TRP A 137 1.79 -3.01 -14.83
N GLU A 138 2.19 -2.51 -16.00
CA GLU A 138 3.50 -2.77 -16.61
C GLU A 138 4.65 -2.32 -15.73
N SER A 139 4.55 -1.15 -15.08
CA SER A 139 5.60 -0.66 -14.19
C SER A 139 5.79 -1.56 -12.98
N LYS A 140 4.71 -2.03 -12.36
CA LYS A 140 4.79 -2.97 -11.23
C LYS A 140 5.39 -4.31 -11.65
N SER A 141 4.93 -4.85 -12.77
CA SER A 141 5.45 -6.11 -13.30
C SER A 141 6.93 -6.00 -13.67
N ALA A 142 7.37 -4.87 -14.24
CA ALA A 142 8.76 -4.63 -14.57
C ALA A 142 9.65 -4.63 -13.31
N VAL A 143 9.22 -3.98 -12.23
CA VAL A 143 9.97 -3.98 -10.96
C VAL A 143 9.96 -5.37 -10.32
N ASN A 144 8.82 -6.07 -10.31
CA ASN A 144 8.72 -7.43 -9.78
C ASN A 144 9.69 -8.40 -10.50
N ASN A 145 9.70 -8.38 -11.83
CA ASN A 145 10.57 -9.22 -12.64
C ASN A 145 12.06 -8.89 -12.39
N ALA A 146 12.40 -7.60 -12.33
CA ALA A 146 13.76 -7.18 -12.04
C ALA A 146 14.24 -7.65 -10.67
N ILE A 147 13.39 -7.69 -9.64
CA ILE A 147 13.72 -8.21 -8.31
C ILE A 147 13.99 -9.71 -8.40
N ALA A 148 13.15 -10.47 -9.08
CA ALA A 148 13.31 -11.92 -9.23
C ALA A 148 14.60 -12.29 -9.97
N ASP A 149 14.99 -11.49 -10.96
CA ASP A 149 16.13 -11.76 -11.84
C ASP A 149 17.46 -11.17 -11.35
N ARG A 150 17.44 -10.29 -10.32
CA ARG A 150 18.63 -9.54 -9.88
C ARG A 150 19.71 -10.40 -9.21
N GLY A 151 19.36 -11.58 -8.70
CA GLY A 151 20.30 -12.42 -7.95
C GLY A 151 20.52 -11.94 -6.50
N LEU A 152 19.51 -11.33 -5.88
CA LEU A 152 19.53 -11.01 -4.46
C LEU A 152 19.63 -12.28 -3.61
N ARG A 153 20.25 -12.18 -2.43
CA ARG A 153 20.39 -13.33 -1.51
C ARG A 153 19.03 -13.88 -1.08
N HIS A 154 18.15 -13.01 -0.63
CA HIS A 154 16.73 -13.31 -0.33
C HIS A 154 15.86 -12.14 -0.76
N TRP A 155 14.71 -12.45 -1.32
CA TRP A 155 13.72 -11.45 -1.68
C TRP A 155 12.30 -12.01 -1.52
N VAL A 156 11.35 -11.13 -1.26
CA VAL A 156 9.91 -11.41 -1.30
C VAL A 156 9.17 -10.22 -1.88
N ILE A 157 8.14 -10.49 -2.67
CA ILE A 157 7.24 -9.50 -3.21
C ILE A 157 5.89 -9.68 -2.51
N LEU A 158 5.50 -8.70 -1.69
CA LEU A 158 4.19 -8.62 -1.07
C LEU A 158 3.26 -7.90 -2.05
N LYS A 159 2.13 -8.50 -2.36
CA LYS A 159 1.19 -8.02 -3.36
C LYS A 159 -0.16 -7.74 -2.70
N PRO A 160 -0.29 -6.60 -1.97
CA PRO A 160 -1.54 -6.24 -1.32
C PRO A 160 -2.65 -5.97 -2.32
N ALA A 161 -3.88 -6.35 -1.97
CA ALA A 161 -5.11 -5.91 -2.59
C ALA A 161 -5.45 -4.47 -2.14
N MET A 162 -6.73 -4.08 -2.13
CA MET A 162 -7.13 -2.75 -1.69
C MET A 162 -6.77 -2.51 -0.22
N ILE A 163 -6.09 -1.40 0.06
CA ILE A 163 -5.63 -1.06 1.41
C ILE A 163 -6.74 -0.34 2.17
N MET A 164 -7.11 -0.84 3.35
CA MET A 164 -8.20 -0.31 4.19
C MET A 164 -8.00 1.17 4.55
N GLU A 165 -6.76 1.63 4.68
CA GLU A 165 -6.41 3.03 4.94
C GLU A 165 -6.80 4.00 3.82
N ASN A 166 -7.33 3.51 2.69
CA ASN A 166 -7.96 4.36 1.69
C ASN A 166 -9.24 5.03 2.20
N PHE A 167 -9.84 4.55 3.29
CA PHE A 167 -10.93 5.21 4.00
C PHE A 167 -10.47 6.31 4.98
N LEU A 168 -9.17 6.54 5.13
CA LEU A 168 -8.61 7.56 6.02
C LEU A 168 -7.97 8.73 5.25
N PRO A 169 -7.81 9.91 5.89
CA PRO A 169 -7.06 11.01 5.31
C PRO A 169 -5.59 10.65 5.04
N PRO A 170 -4.99 11.18 3.99
CA PRO A 170 -5.60 12.10 3.00
C PRO A 170 -6.35 11.39 1.88
N LYS A 171 -6.24 10.07 1.74
CA LYS A 171 -6.70 9.30 0.58
C LYS A 171 -8.22 9.27 0.44
N VAL A 172 -8.96 9.25 1.53
CA VAL A 172 -10.43 9.19 1.53
C VAL A 172 -11.07 10.29 0.68
N ARG A 173 -10.46 11.48 0.63
CA ARG A 173 -10.99 12.60 -0.17
C ARG A 173 -10.99 12.33 -1.68
N GLY A 174 -10.05 11.52 -2.16
CA GLY A 174 -9.98 11.14 -3.57
C GLY A 174 -10.64 9.80 -3.88
N MET A 175 -10.68 8.88 -2.90
CA MET A 175 -11.23 7.53 -3.09
C MET A 175 -12.72 7.45 -2.76
N TYR A 176 -13.18 8.17 -1.75
CA TYR A 176 -14.56 8.15 -1.25
C TYR A 176 -15.02 9.57 -0.89
N PRO A 177 -15.12 10.50 -1.87
CA PRO A 177 -15.38 11.92 -1.61
C PRO A 177 -16.70 12.17 -0.89
N SER A 178 -17.69 11.30 -1.06
CA SER A 178 -19.02 11.42 -0.43
C SER A 178 -19.09 10.81 0.98
N LEU A 179 -17.99 10.22 1.49
CA LEU A 179 -17.99 9.58 2.80
C LEU A 179 -18.23 10.59 3.95
N ALA A 180 -17.81 11.83 3.76
CA ALA A 180 -18.09 12.93 4.69
C ALA A 180 -19.59 13.20 4.88
N GLN A 181 -20.43 12.82 3.91
CA GLN A 181 -21.90 12.90 3.99
C GLN A 181 -22.54 11.56 4.40
N GLY A 182 -21.77 10.61 4.90
CA GLY A 182 -22.26 9.28 5.24
C GLY A 182 -22.63 8.42 4.02
N LYS A 183 -21.99 8.64 2.86
CA LYS A 183 -22.28 7.90 1.63
C LYS A 183 -21.02 7.38 0.98
N ILE A 184 -21.08 6.18 0.45
CA ILE A 184 -20.09 5.64 -0.47
C ILE A 184 -20.74 5.61 -1.85
N THR A 185 -20.45 6.63 -2.69
CA THR A 185 -20.89 6.64 -4.09
C THR A 185 -19.79 6.03 -4.96
N THR A 186 -20.11 5.03 -5.77
CA THR A 186 -19.11 4.23 -6.47
C THR A 186 -19.69 3.65 -7.78
N ALA A 187 -18.83 3.37 -8.75
CA ALA A 187 -19.19 2.58 -9.94
C ALA A 187 -18.97 1.06 -9.72
N ILE A 188 -18.64 0.64 -8.50
CA ILE A 188 -18.58 -0.77 -8.14
C ILE A 188 -20.01 -1.32 -8.08
N LEU A 189 -20.26 -2.47 -8.73
CA LEU A 189 -21.55 -3.12 -8.73
C LEU A 189 -21.89 -3.67 -7.34
N PRO A 190 -23.20 -3.78 -6.99
CA PRO A 190 -23.61 -4.23 -5.65
C PRO A 190 -23.06 -5.61 -5.27
N GLU A 191 -22.92 -6.51 -6.23
CA GLU A 191 -22.44 -7.87 -6.05
C GLU A 191 -20.91 -8.00 -6.09
N THR A 192 -20.20 -6.98 -6.56
CA THR A 192 -18.73 -6.99 -6.63
C THR A 192 -18.13 -6.97 -5.22
N ARG A 193 -17.23 -7.92 -4.99
CA ARG A 193 -16.50 -8.02 -3.74
C ARG A 193 -15.08 -7.50 -3.91
N LEU A 194 -14.67 -6.61 -3.04
CA LEU A 194 -13.30 -6.11 -2.97
C LEU A 194 -12.49 -6.88 -1.94
N ASP A 195 -11.37 -7.41 -2.37
CA ASP A 195 -10.37 -7.97 -1.48
C ASP A 195 -9.63 -6.83 -0.78
N MET A 196 -9.51 -6.89 0.54
CA MET A 196 -9.00 -5.80 1.37
C MET A 196 -7.94 -6.28 2.35
N ILE A 197 -6.98 -5.41 2.66
CA ILE A 197 -5.89 -5.65 3.59
C ILE A 197 -5.60 -4.40 4.42
N ALA A 198 -5.31 -4.55 5.72
CA ALA A 198 -4.80 -3.46 6.53
C ALA A 198 -3.30 -3.21 6.25
N ALA A 199 -2.86 -1.96 6.30
CA ALA A 199 -1.44 -1.64 6.14
C ALA A 199 -0.57 -2.27 7.25
N ASP A 200 -1.10 -2.43 8.45
CA ASP A 200 -0.40 -3.08 9.57
C ASP A 200 -0.17 -4.59 9.32
N ASP A 201 -1.04 -5.25 8.55
CA ASP A 201 -0.83 -6.64 8.13
C ASP A 201 0.37 -6.73 7.15
N ILE A 202 0.51 -5.75 6.24
CA ILE A 202 1.71 -5.65 5.38
C ILE A 202 2.96 -5.50 6.27
N GLY A 203 2.87 -4.69 7.33
CA GLY A 203 3.90 -4.56 8.35
C GLY A 203 4.25 -5.89 9.01
N SER A 204 3.25 -6.66 9.38
CA SER A 204 3.42 -7.98 10.01
C SER A 204 4.10 -8.99 9.07
N PHE A 205 3.73 -9.01 7.79
CA PHE A 205 4.41 -9.82 6.78
C PHE A 205 5.86 -9.38 6.56
N ALA A 206 6.13 -8.07 6.55
CA ALA A 206 7.49 -7.56 6.44
C ALA A 206 8.35 -7.98 7.65
N VAL A 207 7.83 -7.86 8.87
CA VAL A 207 8.49 -8.34 10.10
C VAL A 207 8.82 -9.83 10.00
N ALA A 208 7.86 -10.66 9.59
CA ALA A 208 8.07 -12.10 9.44
C ALA A 208 9.15 -12.41 8.40
N ALA A 209 9.16 -11.69 7.26
CA ALA A 209 10.14 -11.86 6.21
C ALA A 209 11.57 -11.46 6.67
N PHE A 210 11.72 -10.40 7.43
CA PHE A 210 13.02 -10.01 7.99
C PHE A 210 13.47 -10.90 9.16
N SER A 211 12.53 -11.54 9.85
CA SER A 211 12.83 -12.48 10.95
C SER A 211 13.26 -13.85 10.42
N ASP A 212 12.73 -14.29 9.30
CA ASP A 212 13.06 -15.58 8.65
C ASP A 212 13.19 -15.40 7.12
N PRO A 213 14.28 -14.78 6.63
CA PRO A 213 14.50 -14.55 5.21
C PRO A 213 14.43 -15.81 4.34
N ALA A 214 14.91 -16.94 4.85
CA ALA A 214 14.93 -18.18 4.10
C ALA A 214 13.52 -18.72 3.78
N ARG A 215 12.58 -18.57 4.72
CA ARG A 215 11.19 -18.99 4.54
C ARG A 215 10.48 -18.17 3.46
N PHE A 216 10.79 -16.87 3.37
CA PHE A 216 10.11 -15.95 2.45
C PHE A 216 10.81 -15.81 1.10
N SER A 217 12.05 -16.31 0.98
CA SER A 217 12.88 -16.12 -0.21
C SER A 217 12.25 -16.68 -1.47
N GLY A 218 12.19 -15.84 -2.52
CA GLY A 218 11.71 -16.25 -3.84
C GLY A 218 10.19 -16.29 -3.99
N HIS A 219 9.44 -15.77 -3.00
CA HIS A 219 7.98 -15.78 -3.04
C HIS A 219 7.39 -14.44 -3.50
N SER A 220 6.29 -14.54 -4.27
CA SER A 220 5.34 -13.45 -4.50
C SER A 220 4.06 -13.82 -3.78
N ILE A 221 3.60 -12.98 -2.84
CA ILE A 221 2.51 -13.28 -1.92
C ILE A 221 1.40 -12.26 -2.11
N ASP A 222 0.27 -12.70 -2.67
CA ASP A 222 -0.94 -11.88 -2.74
C ASP A 222 -1.55 -11.77 -1.34
N LEU A 223 -1.92 -10.55 -0.93
CA LEU A 223 -2.37 -10.25 0.44
C LEU A 223 -3.77 -9.66 0.45
N ALA A 224 -4.69 -10.38 1.06
CA ALA A 224 -6.00 -9.89 1.49
C ALA A 224 -6.42 -10.59 2.78
N ALA A 225 -7.11 -9.87 3.64
CA ALA A 225 -7.65 -10.38 4.89
C ALA A 225 -9.11 -10.84 4.73
N GLU A 226 -9.85 -10.11 3.91
CA GLU A 226 -11.29 -10.25 3.74
C GLU A 226 -11.72 -9.77 2.36
N SER A 227 -12.89 -10.23 1.90
CA SER A 227 -13.50 -9.83 0.63
C SER A 227 -14.92 -9.34 0.90
N LEU A 228 -15.21 -8.06 0.64
CA LEU A 228 -16.47 -7.39 1.03
C LEU A 228 -17.13 -6.66 -0.14
N THR A 229 -18.46 -6.65 -0.18
CA THR A 229 -19.23 -5.73 -1.01
C THR A 229 -19.21 -4.32 -0.41
N MET A 230 -19.55 -3.30 -1.19
CA MET A 230 -19.64 -1.93 -0.68
C MET A 230 -20.76 -1.76 0.36
N GLU A 231 -21.81 -2.55 0.30
CA GLU A 231 -22.87 -2.58 1.31
C GLU A 231 -22.35 -3.14 2.64
N GLU A 232 -21.61 -4.25 2.61
CA GLU A 232 -20.96 -4.83 3.79
C GLU A 232 -19.95 -3.84 4.41
N VAL A 233 -19.19 -3.12 3.57
CA VAL A 233 -18.27 -2.05 4.00
C VAL A 233 -19.04 -0.92 4.70
N ALA A 234 -20.11 -0.41 4.09
CA ALA A 234 -20.94 0.65 4.67
C ALA A 234 -21.57 0.23 5.99
N SER A 235 -22.03 -1.01 6.09
CA SER A 235 -22.56 -1.60 7.32
C SER A 235 -21.51 -1.67 8.42
N ALA A 236 -20.30 -2.17 8.11
CA ALA A 236 -19.21 -2.24 9.08
C ALA A 236 -18.77 -0.85 9.57
N LEU A 237 -18.68 0.14 8.67
CA LEU A 237 -18.42 1.52 9.04
C LEU A 237 -19.51 2.09 9.96
N SER A 238 -20.78 1.84 9.64
CA SER A 238 -21.91 2.32 10.45
C SER A 238 -21.87 1.74 11.86
N VAL A 239 -21.69 0.43 11.99
CA VAL A 239 -21.62 -0.26 13.28
C VAL A 239 -20.42 0.19 14.10
N GLY A 240 -19.23 0.24 13.49
CA GLY A 240 -18.00 0.54 14.21
C GLY A 240 -17.85 1.99 14.61
N THR A 241 -18.37 2.94 13.80
CA THR A 241 -18.28 4.38 14.08
C THR A 241 -19.49 4.92 14.85
N GLY A 242 -20.66 4.29 14.72
CA GLY A 242 -21.93 4.82 15.19
C GLY A 242 -22.51 5.93 14.30
N CYS A 243 -21.90 6.20 13.14
CA CYS A 243 -22.39 7.14 12.13
C CYS A 243 -23.07 6.37 11.00
N LEU A 244 -24.23 6.80 10.56
CA LEU A 244 -24.92 6.14 9.44
C LEU A 244 -24.12 6.30 8.15
N VAL A 245 -23.76 5.18 7.52
CA VAL A 245 -23.12 5.12 6.21
C VAL A 245 -23.95 4.22 5.30
N SER A 246 -24.16 4.64 4.05
CA SER A 246 -24.83 3.86 3.02
C SER A 246 -23.95 3.74 1.77
N ALA A 247 -24.05 2.63 1.05
CA ALA A 247 -23.42 2.46 -0.25
C ALA A 247 -24.43 2.71 -1.37
N GLN A 248 -23.98 3.33 -2.46
CA GLN A 248 -24.79 3.57 -3.65
C GLN A 248 -23.94 3.26 -4.88
N SER A 249 -24.33 2.21 -5.59
CA SER A 249 -23.80 1.92 -6.92
C SER A 249 -24.40 2.86 -7.97
N LEU A 250 -23.55 3.41 -8.80
CA LEU A 250 -23.87 4.36 -9.86
C LEU A 250 -23.31 3.85 -11.20
N THR A 251 -23.89 4.31 -12.29
CA THR A 251 -23.20 4.19 -13.58
C THR A 251 -21.90 5.00 -13.59
N ALA A 252 -20.97 4.67 -14.47
CA ALA A 252 -19.71 5.43 -14.60
C ALA A 252 -19.95 6.93 -14.81
N ALA A 253 -20.93 7.29 -15.65
CA ALA A 253 -21.28 8.69 -15.93
C ALA A 253 -21.82 9.41 -14.69
N GLU A 254 -22.72 8.76 -13.94
CA GLU A 254 -23.28 9.32 -12.69
C GLU A 254 -22.20 9.47 -11.61
N ALA A 255 -21.29 8.49 -11.45
CA ALA A 255 -20.19 8.56 -10.50
C ALA A 255 -19.27 9.75 -10.79
N ILE A 256 -18.92 9.98 -12.06
CA ILE A 256 -18.12 11.14 -12.49
C ILE A 256 -18.91 12.44 -12.22
N ALA A 257 -20.19 12.49 -12.55
CA ALA A 257 -21.03 13.66 -12.31
C ALA A 257 -21.16 14.01 -10.81
N GLN A 258 -21.01 13.02 -9.91
CA GLN A 258 -20.99 13.19 -8.45
C GLN A 258 -19.59 13.44 -7.87
N GLY A 259 -18.60 13.72 -8.69
CA GLY A 259 -17.27 14.18 -8.27
C GLY A 259 -16.20 13.09 -8.16
N ASN A 260 -16.50 11.83 -8.53
CA ASN A 260 -15.46 10.81 -8.64
C ASN A 260 -14.58 11.10 -9.86
N SER A 261 -13.26 10.99 -9.69
CA SER A 261 -12.35 11.20 -10.82
C SER A 261 -12.50 10.09 -11.88
N PRO A 262 -12.31 10.38 -13.18
CA PRO A 262 -12.37 9.36 -14.22
C PRO A 262 -11.41 8.19 -13.97
N GLY A 263 -10.22 8.45 -13.42
CA GLY A 263 -9.25 7.41 -13.07
C GLY A 263 -9.75 6.47 -11.96
N LEU A 264 -10.38 7.03 -10.93
CA LEU A 264 -11.02 6.23 -9.88
C LEU A 264 -12.15 5.38 -10.44
N VAL A 265 -13.03 5.96 -11.27
CA VAL A 265 -14.13 5.21 -11.90
C VAL A 265 -13.61 4.09 -12.80
N SER A 266 -12.53 4.33 -13.55
CA SER A 266 -11.87 3.29 -14.35
C SER A 266 -11.35 2.13 -13.48
N SER A 267 -10.75 2.42 -12.32
CA SER A 267 -10.31 1.36 -11.40
C SER A 267 -11.48 0.59 -10.78
N GLN A 268 -12.60 1.25 -10.47
CA GLN A 268 -13.81 0.61 -9.99
C GLN A 268 -14.46 -0.31 -11.05
N ILE A 269 -14.39 0.07 -12.32
CA ILE A 269 -14.81 -0.81 -13.42
C ILE A 269 -13.86 -2.01 -13.55
N TRP A 270 -12.56 -1.80 -13.33
CA TRP A 270 -11.60 -2.90 -13.30
C TRP A 270 -11.94 -3.87 -12.14
N ASP A 271 -12.29 -3.37 -10.96
CA ASP A 271 -12.71 -4.21 -9.83
C ASP A 271 -13.93 -5.07 -10.18
N ASN A 272 -14.89 -4.53 -10.95
CA ASN A 272 -16.08 -5.27 -11.39
C ASN A 272 -15.78 -6.41 -12.36
N LEU A 273 -14.79 -6.24 -13.22
CA LEU A 273 -14.51 -7.17 -14.33
C LEU A 273 -13.36 -8.12 -14.00
N GLU A 274 -12.33 -7.61 -13.40
CA GLU A 274 -11.10 -8.32 -13.07
C GLU A 274 -10.99 -8.58 -11.56
N GLY A 275 -10.96 -7.55 -10.75
CA GLY A 275 -10.76 -7.63 -9.31
C GLY A 275 -9.40 -8.21 -8.91
N TYR A 276 -9.09 -8.18 -7.64
CA TYR A 276 -7.80 -8.67 -7.12
C TYR A 276 -7.72 -10.20 -7.07
N ARG A 277 -8.83 -10.88 -6.86
CA ARG A 277 -8.95 -12.36 -6.86
C ARG A 277 -7.92 -13.05 -5.96
N VAL A 278 -7.68 -12.49 -4.78
CA VAL A 278 -6.69 -13.03 -3.85
C VAL A 278 -7.20 -14.33 -3.22
N ASP A 279 -6.38 -15.37 -3.24
CA ASP A 279 -6.62 -16.56 -2.42
C ASP A 279 -6.30 -16.23 -0.94
N ILE A 280 -7.32 -15.78 -0.20
CA ILE A 280 -7.19 -15.42 1.21
C ILE A 280 -6.74 -16.61 2.06
N GLN A 281 -7.06 -17.85 1.69
CA GLN A 281 -6.60 -19.02 2.43
C GLN A 281 -5.11 -19.24 2.23
N ALA A 282 -4.59 -19.01 1.02
CA ALA A 282 -3.15 -19.01 0.77
C ALA A 282 -2.44 -17.93 1.60
N ALA A 283 -2.99 -16.71 1.69
CA ALA A 283 -2.45 -15.65 2.55
C ALA A 283 -2.43 -16.08 4.04
N LYS A 284 -3.52 -16.67 4.54
CA LYS A 284 -3.62 -17.19 5.91
C LYS A 284 -2.67 -18.35 6.20
N SER A 285 -2.32 -19.15 5.21
CA SER A 285 -1.42 -20.29 5.35
C SER A 285 0.01 -19.90 5.79
N TRP A 286 0.38 -18.62 5.63
CA TRP A 286 1.63 -18.10 6.17
C TRP A 286 1.65 -18.01 7.71
N GLY A 287 0.50 -18.22 8.39
CA GLY A 287 0.41 -18.20 9.85
C GLY A 287 0.58 -16.82 10.47
N ILE A 288 0.43 -15.76 9.68
CA ILE A 288 0.47 -14.36 10.12
C ILE A 288 -0.98 -13.90 10.27
N PRO A 289 -1.37 -13.35 11.44
CA PRO A 289 -2.72 -12.85 11.64
C PRO A 289 -3.08 -11.77 10.62
N LEU A 290 -4.32 -11.80 10.14
CA LEU A 290 -4.88 -10.83 9.21
C LEU A 290 -6.06 -10.12 9.86
N THR A 291 -6.10 -8.80 9.71
CA THR A 291 -7.08 -7.92 10.36
C THR A 291 -8.37 -7.88 9.55
N GLN A 292 -9.49 -8.28 10.16
CA GLN A 292 -10.81 -8.13 9.54
C GLN A 292 -11.19 -6.64 9.46
N PHE A 293 -11.97 -6.24 8.46
CA PHE A 293 -12.35 -4.85 8.25
C PHE A 293 -13.08 -4.25 9.46
N SER A 294 -13.96 -5.03 10.10
CA SER A 294 -14.66 -4.59 11.32
C SER A 294 -13.72 -4.30 12.50
N GLN A 295 -12.65 -5.09 12.65
CA GLN A 295 -11.60 -4.86 13.66
C GLN A 295 -10.80 -3.61 13.34
N TRP A 296 -10.45 -3.43 12.05
CA TRP A 296 -9.77 -2.25 11.56
C TRP A 296 -10.61 -0.97 11.77
N VAL A 297 -11.92 -1.03 11.49
CA VAL A 297 -12.86 0.08 11.77
C VAL A 297 -12.88 0.42 13.27
N ALA A 298 -12.94 -0.58 14.13
CA ALA A 298 -12.95 -0.37 15.57
C ALA A 298 -11.66 0.32 16.07
N SER A 299 -10.48 -0.08 15.55
CA SER A 299 -9.20 0.51 15.92
C SER A 299 -8.99 1.92 15.34
N HIS A 300 -9.73 2.30 14.29
CA HIS A 300 -9.65 3.62 13.64
C HIS A 300 -10.90 4.47 13.84
N ARG A 301 -11.73 4.12 14.86
CA ARG A 301 -13.05 4.73 15.09
C ARG A 301 -13.03 6.25 15.10
N GLU A 302 -12.17 6.86 15.91
CA GLU A 302 -12.08 8.32 16.05
C GLU A 302 -11.71 9.01 14.73
N ALA A 303 -10.73 8.46 14.01
CA ALA A 303 -10.30 8.98 12.71
C ALA A 303 -11.43 8.88 11.67
N LEU A 304 -12.15 7.75 11.63
CA LEU A 304 -13.29 7.55 10.74
C LEU A 304 -14.46 8.47 11.10
N GLN A 305 -14.76 8.66 12.39
CA GLN A 305 -15.79 9.61 12.85
C GLN A 305 -15.47 11.04 12.42
N SER A 306 -14.19 11.44 12.47
CA SER A 306 -13.76 12.76 12.00
C SER A 306 -13.96 12.95 10.49
N VAL A 307 -13.89 11.88 9.70
CA VAL A 307 -14.19 11.90 8.27
C VAL A 307 -15.68 11.97 8.01
N ILE A 308 -16.47 11.09 8.65
CA ILE A 308 -17.91 10.90 8.36
C ILE A 308 -18.76 12.04 8.92
N GLY A 309 -18.29 12.74 9.95
CA GLY A 309 -19.03 13.84 10.60
C GLY A 309 -18.74 15.24 10.05
N VAL A 310 -17.82 15.39 9.10
CA VAL A 310 -17.48 16.71 8.53
C VAL A 310 -18.53 17.12 7.50
N GLN A 311 -19.39 18.06 7.86
CA GLN A 311 -20.29 18.73 6.91
C GLN A 311 -19.46 19.49 5.86
N PRO A 312 -19.78 19.40 4.57
CA PRO A 312 -19.13 20.24 3.56
C PRO A 312 -19.54 21.70 3.80
N GLY A 313 -18.64 22.49 4.36
CA GLY A 313 -18.91 23.90 4.65
C GLY A 313 -18.09 24.52 5.78
N SER A 314 -17.33 23.75 6.55
CA SER A 314 -16.40 24.30 7.55
C SER A 314 -14.95 24.31 7.04
N SER A 315 -14.71 24.83 5.83
CA SER A 315 -13.41 25.38 5.52
C SER A 315 -13.33 26.74 6.19
N GLU A 316 -12.75 26.80 7.38
CA GLU A 316 -12.19 28.05 7.84
C GLU A 316 -11.07 28.44 6.87
N ASP A 317 -11.44 29.20 5.84
CA ASP A 317 -10.62 30.25 5.32
C ASP A 317 -10.39 31.25 6.46
N GLU A 318 -9.30 31.12 7.16
CA GLU A 318 -8.74 32.25 7.90
C GLU A 318 -7.22 32.10 8.03
N ARG A 319 -6.53 32.94 7.21
CA ARG A 319 -5.26 33.65 7.36
C ARG A 319 -3.96 32.82 7.34
#